data_7c07b9526e5d387f6e8b5e22304ca3f8
#
_entry.id   7c07b9526e5d387f6e8b5e22304ca3f8
#
_cell.length_a   1.000
_cell.length_b   1.000
_cell.length_c   1.000
_cell.angle_alpha   90.00
_cell.angle_beta   90.00
_cell.angle_gamma   90.00
#
_symmetry.space_group_name_H-M   'P 1'
#
loop_
_entity.id
_entity.type
_entity.pdbx_description
1 polymer ?
#
loop_
_entity_poly.entity_id
_entity_poly.type
_entity_poly.pdbx_seq_one_letter_code
_entity_poly.pdbx_strand_id
1 'polypeptide(L)'
;MYAKSNPSDARANNRRLLFRLLFPDRQLSHADLCKETGLSRATATDVTGEMINDGLLRELGSRKRDGRGKPGTLLAIDTDVLRLICIDLSRPYMMTGAVMDLRARIVERRERVLDDGDRVDLDDVLSLVGQMIRLAGSGLVGIGVAVPGVVSGAGRVISSSNLGWGDVELRDMLEGEFSLPARVDNDANAALLADHFLGHGNPNCLLVQITRGIGASVLLNDEFVDGDDHAAGEIGHVVIDPNGPACTCGKRGCLETYVSAIALRDRIRRDPNRRADILAEAGARLGEALAMPVSLLNLHDIAVYGPPDIVGETLLNACDETVNSLSRNDYQSGMRVRRCELGDDATLRGQAVSVLREIVGGRGLYAATTQVDKSCFEAAQLDGCSKLRCY
;
A
#
# COMPACT_ATOMS: atom_id res chain seq x y z
N MET A 1 30.57 5.13 0.31
CA MET A 1 30.83 6.58 0.14
C MET A 1 29.73 7.31 0.91
N TYR A 2 29.99 7.93 2.03
CA TYR A 2 28.97 8.70 2.78
C TYR A 2 28.66 9.97 1.98
N ALA A 3 27.47 10.02 1.38
CA ALA A 3 26.99 11.25 0.76
C ALA A 3 26.79 12.32 1.85
N LYS A 4 27.42 13.50 1.68
CA LYS A 4 27.13 14.65 2.53
C LYS A 4 25.63 14.96 2.41
N SER A 5 24.90 14.93 3.53
CA SER A 5 23.50 15.35 3.55
C SER A 5 23.42 16.83 3.12
N ASN A 6 22.73 17.08 2.03
CA ASN A 6 22.44 18.42 1.55
C ASN A 6 21.38 19.05 2.51
N PRO A 7 21.41 20.36 2.77
CA PRO A 7 20.38 21.04 3.55
C PRO A 7 18.93 20.77 3.05
N SER A 8 18.74 20.57 1.75
CA SER A 8 17.44 20.17 1.17
C SER A 8 17.01 18.78 1.63
N ASP A 9 17.94 17.83 1.77
CA ASP A 9 17.62 16.46 2.20
C ASP A 9 17.26 16.44 3.70
N ALA A 10 17.95 17.23 4.51
CA ALA A 10 17.60 17.39 5.92
C ALA A 10 16.19 17.97 6.10
N ARG A 11 15.82 18.95 5.26
CA ARG A 11 14.48 19.56 5.28
C ARG A 11 13.40 18.59 4.86
N ALA A 12 13.60 17.85 3.78
CA ALA A 12 12.72 16.79 3.32
C ALA A 12 12.50 15.72 4.40
N ASN A 13 13.56 15.31 5.08
CA ASN A 13 13.48 14.34 6.17
C ASN A 13 12.72 14.89 7.37
N ASN A 14 12.90 16.16 7.74
CA ASN A 14 12.13 16.79 8.80
C ASN A 14 10.63 16.87 8.46
N ARG A 15 10.27 17.19 7.20
CA ARG A 15 8.87 17.18 6.74
C ARG A 15 8.27 15.79 6.88
N ARG A 16 8.96 14.74 6.40
CA ARG A 16 8.49 13.34 6.53
C ARG A 16 8.33 12.93 7.98
N LEU A 17 9.29 13.29 8.84
CA LEU A 17 9.25 12.98 10.27
C LEU A 17 8.04 13.62 10.96
N LEU A 18 7.81 14.91 10.74
CA LEU A 18 6.68 15.64 11.32
C LEU A 18 5.33 15.15 10.79
N PHE A 19 5.23 14.88 9.47
CA PHE A 19 4.03 14.32 8.89
C PHE A 19 3.71 12.94 9.48
N ARG A 20 4.71 12.06 9.57
CA ARG A 20 4.57 10.71 10.12
C ARG A 20 4.04 10.73 11.57
N LEU A 21 4.52 11.68 12.40
CA LEU A 21 4.04 11.81 13.77
C LEU A 21 2.57 12.24 13.86
N LEU A 22 2.10 13.04 12.92
CA LEU A 22 0.71 13.50 12.88
C LEU A 22 -0.22 12.50 12.19
N PHE A 23 0.34 11.65 11.32
CA PHE A 23 -0.43 10.70 10.52
C PHE A 23 -0.89 9.48 11.35
N PRO A 24 -2.11 8.96 11.16
CA PRO A 24 -3.17 9.58 10.34
C PRO A 24 -4.00 10.62 11.10
N ASP A 25 -4.10 10.53 12.43
CA ASP A 25 -5.14 11.24 13.21
C ASP A 25 -4.61 11.96 14.46
N ARG A 26 -3.28 11.99 14.67
CA ARG A 26 -2.72 12.63 15.86
C ARG A 26 -2.80 14.16 15.77
N GLN A 27 -3.04 14.76 16.91
CA GLN A 27 -3.07 16.21 17.09
C GLN A 27 -1.98 16.60 18.09
N LEU A 28 -0.97 17.31 17.63
CA LEU A 28 0.21 17.64 18.41
C LEU A 28 0.48 19.15 18.37
N SER A 29 0.94 19.70 19.50
CA SER A 29 1.47 21.07 19.52
C SER A 29 2.93 21.10 19.07
N HIS A 30 3.46 22.29 18.72
CA HIS A 30 4.88 22.45 18.42
C HIS A 30 5.78 21.94 19.57
N ALA A 31 5.34 22.08 20.82
CA ALA A 31 6.10 21.57 21.96
C ALA A 31 6.13 20.03 21.99
N ASP A 32 5.03 19.39 21.64
CA ASP A 32 4.94 17.93 21.55
C ASP A 32 5.82 17.42 20.40
N LEU A 33 5.73 18.07 19.24
CA LEU A 33 6.58 17.75 18.08
C LEU A 33 8.07 17.87 18.40
N CYS A 34 8.50 18.96 19.04
CA CYS A 34 9.89 19.12 19.48
C CYS A 34 10.32 18.02 20.47
N LYS A 35 9.46 17.66 21.40
CA LYS A 35 9.75 16.61 22.39
C LYS A 35 9.94 15.24 21.76
N GLU A 36 9.08 14.89 20.79
CA GLU A 36 9.10 13.56 20.14
C GLU A 36 10.21 13.46 19.09
N THR A 37 10.57 14.55 18.42
CA THR A 37 11.57 14.54 17.33
C THR A 37 12.97 14.97 17.72
N GLY A 38 13.10 15.68 18.83
CA GLY A 38 14.36 16.36 19.19
C GLY A 38 14.67 17.61 18.34
N LEU A 39 13.79 18.02 17.43
CA LEU A 39 13.96 19.22 16.63
C LEU A 39 13.90 20.49 17.49
N SER A 40 14.69 21.50 17.10
CA SER A 40 14.57 22.82 17.71
C SER A 40 13.20 23.43 17.45
N ARG A 41 12.72 24.29 18.36
CA ARG A 41 11.42 24.97 18.18
C ARG A 41 11.37 25.80 16.90
N ALA A 42 12.48 26.46 16.55
CA ALA A 42 12.59 27.23 15.32
C ALA A 42 12.41 26.33 14.10
N THR A 43 13.13 25.20 14.03
CA THR A 43 13.03 24.23 12.93
C THR A 43 11.63 23.64 12.82
N ALA A 44 11.02 23.22 13.93
CA ALA A 44 9.69 22.65 13.92
C ALA A 44 8.64 23.67 13.45
N THR A 45 8.72 24.92 13.91
CA THR A 45 7.81 25.99 13.51
C THR A 45 7.96 26.33 12.03
N ASP A 46 9.19 26.42 11.53
CA ASP A 46 9.50 26.76 10.15
C ASP A 46 8.97 25.67 9.19
N VAL A 47 9.29 24.42 9.48
CA VAL A 47 8.85 23.27 8.65
C VAL A 47 7.34 23.10 8.69
N THR A 48 6.69 23.20 9.86
CA THR A 48 5.22 23.10 9.93
C THR A 48 4.52 24.28 9.27
N GLY A 49 5.10 25.48 9.33
CA GLY A 49 4.57 26.65 8.62
C GLY A 49 4.54 26.43 7.10
N GLU A 50 5.59 25.85 6.53
CA GLU A 50 5.59 25.46 5.11
C GLU A 50 4.53 24.40 4.82
N MET A 51 4.45 23.37 5.66
CA MET A 51 3.47 22.29 5.46
C MET A 51 2.02 22.80 5.55
N ILE A 52 1.76 23.85 6.34
CA ILE A 52 0.46 24.53 6.39
C ILE A 52 0.22 25.30 5.08
N ASN A 53 1.21 26.05 4.61
CA ASN A 53 1.11 26.78 3.34
C ASN A 53 0.90 25.86 2.15
N ASP A 54 1.49 24.66 2.19
CA ASP A 54 1.32 23.61 1.19
C ASP A 54 -0.03 22.86 1.31
N GLY A 55 -0.85 23.15 2.30
CA GLY A 55 -2.14 22.46 2.54
C GLY A 55 -2.02 21.07 3.13
N LEU A 56 -0.84 20.67 3.61
CA LEU A 56 -0.63 19.36 4.26
C LEU A 56 -1.12 19.34 5.71
N LEU A 57 -0.99 20.45 6.41
CA LEU A 57 -1.35 20.59 7.81
C LEU A 57 -2.30 21.77 8.01
N ARG A 58 -3.08 21.70 9.10
CA ARG A 58 -3.91 22.82 9.57
C ARG A 58 -3.78 23.02 11.07
N GLU A 59 -4.06 24.25 11.51
CA GLU A 59 -4.18 24.59 12.92
C GLU A 59 -5.61 24.34 13.42
N LEU A 60 -5.73 23.65 14.57
CA LEU A 60 -7.02 23.31 15.19
C LEU A 60 -7.39 24.23 16.35
N GLY A 61 -6.66 25.35 16.56
CA GLY A 61 -6.86 26.20 17.72
C GLY A 61 -6.12 25.72 18.98
N SER A 62 -6.35 26.35 20.10
CA SER A 62 -5.59 26.10 21.32
C SER A 62 -6.22 25.04 22.21
N ARG A 63 -5.43 24.08 22.67
CA ARG A 63 -5.82 23.10 23.69
C ARG A 63 -5.89 23.81 25.05
N LYS A 64 -7.05 23.76 25.74
CA LYS A 64 -7.12 24.14 27.17
C LYS A 64 -6.21 23.20 27.96
N ARG A 65 -5.22 23.74 28.66
CA ARG A 65 -4.33 23.00 29.56
C ARG A 65 -4.74 23.32 31.00
N ASP A 66 -4.92 22.29 31.81
CA ASP A 66 -4.96 22.47 33.26
C ASP A 66 -3.53 22.74 33.75
N GLY A 67 -3.12 23.99 33.83
CA GLY A 67 -1.78 24.39 34.31
C GLY A 67 -1.33 25.77 33.83
N ARG A 68 -0.29 26.35 34.50
CA ARG A 68 0.32 27.63 34.11
C ARG A 68 1.04 27.53 32.78
N GLY A 69 0.62 28.31 31.76
CA GLY A 69 1.26 28.46 30.44
C GLY A 69 0.26 28.85 29.36
N LYS A 70 0.73 29.54 28.30
CA LYS A 70 -0.11 29.85 27.13
C LYS A 70 -0.47 28.54 26.43
N PRO A 71 -1.75 28.29 26.13
CA PRO A 71 -2.17 27.11 25.40
C PRO A 71 -1.43 27.02 24.05
N GLY A 72 -0.88 25.86 23.72
CA GLY A 72 -0.25 25.63 22.41
C GLY A 72 -1.32 25.40 21.35
N THR A 73 -1.14 25.94 20.16
CA THR A 73 -1.92 25.60 18.98
C THR A 73 -1.66 24.14 18.61
N LEU A 74 -2.72 23.36 18.37
CA LEU A 74 -2.64 21.99 17.89
C LEU A 74 -2.57 22.00 16.36
N LEU A 75 -1.72 21.13 15.82
CA LEU A 75 -1.57 20.84 14.40
C LEU A 75 -2.14 19.47 14.10
N ALA A 76 -2.76 19.35 12.94
CA ALA A 76 -3.26 18.08 12.39
C ALA A 76 -3.11 18.07 10.88
N ILE A 77 -3.21 16.89 10.28
CA ILE A 77 -3.26 16.73 8.82
C ILE A 77 -4.54 17.41 8.31
N ASP A 78 -4.40 18.21 7.24
CA ASP A 78 -5.53 18.80 6.55
C ASP A 78 -6.17 17.78 5.62
N THR A 79 -7.47 17.58 5.74
CA THR A 79 -8.25 16.63 4.93
C THR A 79 -9.21 17.30 3.96
N ASP A 80 -9.25 18.64 3.95
CA ASP A 80 -10.30 19.35 3.25
C ASP A 80 -9.85 19.88 1.89
N VAL A 81 -8.56 20.11 1.71
CA VAL A 81 -8.00 20.82 0.54
C VAL A 81 -7.42 19.87 -0.51
N LEU A 82 -6.57 18.93 -0.09
CA LEU A 82 -5.80 18.09 -1.01
C LEU A 82 -6.40 16.69 -1.16
N ARG A 83 -6.23 16.13 -2.37
CA ARG A 83 -6.75 14.82 -2.77
C ARG A 83 -5.69 14.01 -3.50
N LEU A 84 -5.84 12.68 -3.42
CA LEU A 84 -5.05 11.69 -4.15
C LEU A 84 -5.98 10.83 -4.98
N ILE A 85 -5.50 10.34 -6.12
CA ILE A 85 -6.15 9.27 -6.86
C ILE A 85 -5.40 7.98 -6.59
N CYS A 86 -6.11 6.93 -6.18
CA CYS A 86 -5.54 5.60 -6.01
C CYS A 86 -6.31 4.59 -6.85
N ILE A 87 -5.57 3.72 -7.56
CA ILE A 87 -6.11 2.64 -8.37
C ILE A 87 -5.58 1.33 -7.82
N ASP A 88 -6.45 0.34 -7.67
CA ASP A 88 -6.13 -1.03 -7.29
C ASP A 88 -6.47 -1.97 -8.45
N LEU A 89 -5.46 -2.65 -8.98
CA LEU A 89 -5.57 -3.64 -10.06
C LEU A 89 -5.37 -5.08 -9.55
N SER A 90 -5.28 -5.27 -8.23
CA SER A 90 -4.99 -6.59 -7.62
C SER A 90 -6.21 -7.49 -7.52
N ARG A 91 -7.41 -6.92 -7.59
CA ARG A 91 -8.66 -7.68 -7.41
C ARG A 91 -9.03 -8.43 -8.68
N PRO A 92 -9.36 -9.75 -8.58
CA PRO A 92 -9.80 -10.52 -9.73
C PRO A 92 -11.03 -9.89 -10.39
N TYR A 93 -11.03 -9.81 -11.72
CA TYR A 93 -12.16 -9.35 -12.55
C TYR A 93 -12.60 -7.91 -12.29
N MET A 94 -11.80 -7.10 -11.64
CA MET A 94 -12.21 -5.75 -11.26
C MET A 94 -11.03 -4.78 -11.13
N MET A 95 -11.21 -3.57 -11.63
CA MET A 95 -10.38 -2.42 -11.29
C MET A 95 -11.14 -1.55 -10.30
N THR A 96 -10.46 -1.06 -9.28
CA THR A 96 -11.04 -0.14 -8.31
C THR A 96 -10.28 1.18 -8.31
N GLY A 97 -10.99 2.29 -8.49
CA GLY A 97 -10.47 3.63 -8.36
C GLY A 97 -11.04 4.34 -7.15
N ALA A 98 -10.24 5.12 -6.45
CA ALA A 98 -10.66 5.93 -5.32
C ALA A 98 -10.06 7.33 -5.32
N VAL A 99 -10.85 8.32 -4.92
CA VAL A 99 -10.37 9.62 -4.45
C VAL A 99 -10.11 9.48 -2.97
N MET A 100 -8.92 9.85 -2.53
CA MET A 100 -8.48 9.73 -1.14
C MET A 100 -8.18 11.10 -0.54
N ASP A 101 -8.43 11.25 0.77
CA ASP A 101 -7.91 12.37 1.55
C ASP A 101 -6.46 12.11 2.02
N LEU A 102 -5.83 13.11 2.63
CA LEU A 102 -4.45 12.97 3.15
C LEU A 102 -4.31 12.06 4.39
N ARG A 103 -5.39 11.48 4.89
CA ARG A 103 -5.39 10.42 5.92
C ARG A 103 -5.59 9.04 5.33
N ALA A 104 -5.47 8.92 4.01
CA ALA A 104 -5.76 7.68 3.28
C ALA A 104 -7.18 7.15 3.54
N ARG A 105 -8.17 8.03 3.65
CA ARG A 105 -9.60 7.68 3.72
C ARG A 105 -10.22 7.84 2.35
N ILE A 106 -11.07 6.91 1.97
CA ILE A 106 -11.80 6.95 0.70
C ILE A 106 -12.89 8.03 0.80
N VAL A 107 -12.83 9.00 -0.11
CA VAL A 107 -13.83 10.07 -0.27
C VAL A 107 -14.85 9.66 -1.33
N GLU A 108 -14.38 9.15 -2.47
CA GLU A 108 -15.17 8.63 -3.57
C GLU A 108 -14.58 7.32 -4.08
N ARG A 109 -15.43 6.42 -4.59
CA ARG A 109 -15.02 5.11 -5.11
C ARG A 109 -15.73 4.82 -6.41
N ARG A 110 -15.02 4.18 -7.34
CA ARG A 110 -15.58 3.57 -8.56
C ARG A 110 -14.97 2.20 -8.76
N GLU A 111 -15.81 1.28 -9.20
CA GLU A 111 -15.41 -0.07 -9.56
C GLU A 111 -15.79 -0.33 -11.02
N ARG A 112 -14.88 -0.95 -11.74
CA ARG A 112 -15.11 -1.38 -13.11
C ARG A 112 -14.85 -2.88 -13.20
N VAL A 113 -15.89 -3.63 -13.53
CA VAL A 113 -15.80 -5.06 -13.79
C VAL A 113 -15.11 -5.27 -15.15
N LEU A 114 -14.26 -6.26 -15.21
CA LEU A 114 -13.53 -6.66 -16.43
C LEU A 114 -14.31 -7.77 -17.13
N ASP A 115 -14.62 -7.57 -18.41
CA ASP A 115 -15.45 -8.47 -19.19
C ASP A 115 -14.69 -9.73 -19.66
N ASP A 116 -13.36 -9.64 -19.83
CA ASP A 116 -12.53 -10.72 -20.39
C ASP A 116 -11.42 -11.16 -19.41
N GLY A 117 -11.84 -11.72 -18.30
CA GLY A 117 -10.91 -12.24 -17.31
C GLY A 117 -10.21 -11.13 -16.52
N ASP A 118 -8.90 -11.28 -16.30
CA ASP A 118 -8.10 -10.30 -15.52
C ASP A 118 -7.18 -9.45 -16.40
N ARG A 119 -7.25 -9.60 -17.73
CA ARG A 119 -6.49 -8.74 -18.62
C ARG A 119 -7.02 -7.32 -18.55
N VAL A 120 -6.12 -6.39 -18.39
CA VAL A 120 -6.42 -4.96 -18.29
C VAL A 120 -5.68 -4.24 -19.40
N ASP A 121 -6.42 -3.52 -20.23
CA ASP A 121 -5.82 -2.62 -21.20
C ASP A 121 -5.36 -1.33 -20.51
N LEU A 122 -4.20 -0.81 -20.94
CA LEU A 122 -3.64 0.41 -20.37
C LEU A 122 -4.58 1.60 -20.55
N ASP A 123 -5.30 1.67 -21.65
CA ASP A 123 -6.31 2.69 -21.92
C ASP A 123 -7.45 2.65 -20.91
N ASP A 124 -7.81 1.48 -20.42
CA ASP A 124 -8.82 1.31 -19.38
C ASP A 124 -8.36 1.88 -18.05
N VAL A 125 -7.08 1.69 -17.70
CA VAL A 125 -6.48 2.30 -16.50
C VAL A 125 -6.46 3.81 -16.63
N LEU A 126 -5.97 4.36 -17.75
CA LEU A 126 -5.95 5.80 -18.01
C LEU A 126 -7.37 6.39 -17.98
N SER A 127 -8.34 5.69 -18.57
CA SER A 127 -9.75 6.09 -18.54
C SER A 127 -10.30 6.16 -17.11
N LEU A 128 -10.01 5.14 -16.27
CA LEU A 128 -10.44 5.13 -14.87
C LEU A 128 -9.78 6.26 -14.07
N VAL A 129 -8.46 6.48 -14.24
CA VAL A 129 -7.75 7.60 -13.60
C VAL A 129 -8.39 8.93 -14.01
N GLY A 130 -8.65 9.17 -15.30
CA GLY A 130 -9.31 10.37 -15.79
C GLY A 130 -10.72 10.56 -15.20
N GLN A 131 -11.48 9.49 -14.99
CA GLN A 131 -12.77 9.55 -14.30
C GLN A 131 -12.60 9.97 -12.83
N MET A 132 -11.62 9.41 -12.13
CA MET A 132 -11.37 9.76 -10.74
C MET A 132 -10.88 11.21 -10.59
N ILE A 133 -10.06 11.71 -11.50
CA ILE A 133 -9.64 13.12 -11.55
C ILE A 133 -10.84 14.06 -11.66
N ARG A 134 -11.78 13.75 -12.56
CA ARG A 134 -13.03 14.55 -12.70
C ARG A 134 -13.88 14.56 -11.43
N LEU A 135 -13.93 13.42 -10.70
CA LEU A 135 -14.68 13.30 -9.44
C LEU A 135 -14.01 14.06 -8.30
N ALA A 136 -12.68 14.07 -8.27
CA ALA A 136 -11.92 14.75 -7.22
C ALA A 136 -12.00 16.27 -7.32
N GLY A 137 -12.16 16.81 -8.51
CA GLY A 137 -12.16 18.25 -8.76
C GLY A 137 -10.78 18.88 -8.60
N SER A 138 -10.66 19.88 -7.74
CA SER A 138 -9.39 20.60 -7.49
C SER A 138 -8.58 19.98 -6.34
N GLY A 139 -7.34 20.40 -6.21
CA GLY A 139 -6.46 20.01 -5.08
C GLY A 139 -5.81 18.64 -5.23
N LEU A 140 -5.73 18.09 -6.45
CA LEU A 140 -5.02 16.85 -6.72
C LEU A 140 -3.51 17.02 -6.57
N VAL A 141 -2.86 16.10 -5.85
CA VAL A 141 -1.42 16.15 -5.58
C VAL A 141 -0.66 14.91 -6.03
N GLY A 142 -1.35 13.86 -6.47
CA GLY A 142 -0.69 12.68 -6.99
C GLY A 142 -1.63 11.54 -7.33
N ILE A 143 -1.09 10.59 -8.09
CA ILE A 143 -1.75 9.37 -8.55
C ILE A 143 -0.96 8.18 -8.00
N GLY A 144 -1.65 7.19 -7.46
CA GLY A 144 -1.06 5.92 -7.04
C GLY A 144 -1.75 4.75 -7.74
N VAL A 145 -0.97 3.79 -8.25
CA VAL A 145 -1.48 2.56 -8.85
C VAL A 145 -0.83 1.35 -8.23
N ALA A 146 -1.63 0.48 -7.65
CA ALA A 146 -1.18 -0.81 -7.13
C ALA A 146 -1.39 -1.91 -8.19
N VAL A 147 -0.31 -2.62 -8.50
CA VAL A 147 -0.26 -3.62 -9.59
C VAL A 147 0.14 -4.98 -9.02
N PRO A 148 -0.60 -6.06 -9.31
CA PRO A 148 -0.16 -7.42 -9.00
C PRO A 148 1.01 -7.81 -9.90
N GLY A 149 2.17 -8.15 -9.32
CA GLY A 149 3.37 -8.56 -10.05
C GLY A 149 4.62 -7.76 -9.67
N VAL A 150 5.66 -7.86 -10.48
CA VAL A 150 6.97 -7.25 -10.20
C VAL A 150 7.02 -5.83 -10.73
N VAL A 151 7.25 -4.87 -9.82
CA VAL A 151 7.31 -3.44 -10.13
C VAL A 151 8.63 -2.88 -9.63
N SER A 152 9.36 -2.17 -10.49
CA SER A 152 10.62 -1.52 -10.11
C SER A 152 10.40 -0.29 -9.22
N GLY A 153 11.43 0.12 -8.48
CA GLY A 153 11.40 1.36 -7.70
C GLY A 153 11.16 2.63 -8.53
N ALA A 154 11.38 2.56 -9.85
CA ALA A 154 11.05 3.63 -10.81
C ALA A 154 9.57 3.63 -11.24
N GLY A 155 8.77 2.64 -10.84
CA GLY A 155 7.35 2.55 -11.21
C GLY A 155 7.10 1.90 -12.58
N ARG A 156 8.11 1.18 -13.12
CA ARG A 156 7.97 0.33 -14.29
C ARG A 156 7.44 -1.04 -13.88
N VAL A 157 6.41 -1.53 -14.53
CA VAL A 157 5.89 -2.88 -14.35
C VAL A 157 6.75 -3.83 -15.18
N ILE A 158 7.64 -4.58 -14.51
CA ILE A 158 8.54 -5.53 -15.16
C ILE A 158 7.72 -6.71 -15.68
N SER A 159 6.82 -7.24 -14.87
CA SER A 159 5.93 -8.34 -15.22
C SER A 159 4.69 -8.38 -14.37
N SER A 160 3.54 -8.55 -15.00
CA SER A 160 2.27 -8.85 -14.35
C SER A 160 1.51 -9.90 -15.16
N SER A 161 1.68 -11.17 -14.81
CA SER A 161 1.01 -12.27 -15.51
C SER A 161 -0.51 -12.17 -15.44
N ASN A 162 -1.04 -11.65 -14.34
CA ASN A 162 -2.48 -11.49 -14.13
C ASN A 162 -3.07 -10.46 -15.10
N LEU A 163 -2.39 -9.32 -15.30
CA LEU A 163 -2.87 -8.26 -16.17
C LEU A 163 -2.46 -8.48 -17.64
N GLY A 164 -1.56 -9.43 -17.91
CA GLY A 164 -1.00 -9.66 -19.23
C GLY A 164 0.05 -8.62 -19.64
N TRP A 165 0.68 -7.97 -18.68
CA TRP A 165 1.67 -6.91 -18.91
C TRP A 165 3.10 -7.42 -18.78
N GLY A 166 3.98 -6.86 -19.61
CA GLY A 166 5.42 -7.04 -19.54
C GLY A 166 6.10 -5.76 -20.00
N ASP A 167 7.01 -5.25 -19.18
CA ASP A 167 7.86 -4.12 -19.53
C ASP A 167 7.10 -2.81 -19.82
N VAL A 168 6.18 -2.42 -18.90
CA VAL A 168 5.34 -1.24 -19.06
C VAL A 168 5.86 -0.09 -18.19
N GLU A 169 6.19 1.05 -18.79
CA GLU A 169 6.58 2.29 -18.10
C GLU A 169 5.34 3.04 -17.58
N LEU A 170 4.58 2.39 -16.68
CA LEU A 170 3.27 2.89 -16.25
C LEU A 170 3.35 4.25 -15.54
N ARG A 171 4.39 4.47 -14.73
CA ARG A 171 4.59 5.77 -14.07
C ARG A 171 4.73 6.89 -15.08
N ASP A 172 5.63 6.74 -16.07
CA ASP A 172 5.90 7.76 -17.08
C ASP A 172 4.66 8.03 -17.94
N MET A 173 3.88 7.01 -18.24
CA MET A 173 2.60 7.14 -18.95
C MET A 173 1.60 7.98 -18.15
N LEU A 174 1.44 7.72 -16.86
CA LEU A 174 0.54 8.45 -15.99
C LEU A 174 0.98 9.92 -15.80
N GLU A 175 2.26 10.14 -15.57
CA GLU A 175 2.82 11.49 -15.40
C GLU A 175 2.73 12.30 -16.71
N GLY A 176 2.96 11.64 -17.86
CA GLY A 176 2.82 12.26 -19.18
C GLY A 176 1.40 12.65 -19.54
N GLU A 177 0.42 11.77 -19.25
CA GLU A 177 -0.99 12.01 -19.58
C GLU A 177 -1.65 13.04 -18.66
N PHE A 178 -1.38 12.95 -17.35
CA PHE A 178 -2.12 13.75 -16.36
C PHE A 178 -1.34 14.91 -15.77
N SER A 179 -0.06 15.04 -16.06
CA SER A 179 0.83 16.08 -15.49
C SER A 179 0.79 16.13 -13.95
N LEU A 180 0.58 14.98 -13.31
CA LEU A 180 0.57 14.78 -11.86
C LEU A 180 1.65 13.78 -11.46
N PRO A 181 2.33 13.96 -10.32
CA PRO A 181 3.24 12.95 -9.80
C PRO A 181 2.54 11.60 -9.67
N ALA A 182 3.15 10.53 -10.17
CA ALA A 182 2.60 9.19 -10.08
C ALA A 182 3.51 8.24 -9.31
N ARG A 183 2.88 7.30 -8.61
CA ARG A 183 3.53 6.20 -7.92
C ARG A 183 2.90 4.88 -8.35
N VAL A 184 3.73 3.93 -8.74
CA VAL A 184 3.30 2.57 -9.08
C VAL A 184 4.05 1.61 -8.19
N ASP A 185 3.32 0.80 -7.44
CA ASP A 185 3.88 -0.17 -6.51
C ASP A 185 3.25 -1.54 -6.70
N ASN A 186 3.94 -2.57 -6.21
CA ASN A 186 3.34 -3.89 -6.05
C ASN A 186 2.18 -3.84 -5.03
N ASP A 187 1.13 -4.60 -5.27
CA ASP A 187 -0.09 -4.64 -4.46
C ASP A 187 0.15 -5.13 -3.01
N ALA A 188 1.03 -6.11 -2.80
CA ALA A 188 1.38 -6.56 -1.46
C ALA A 188 2.22 -5.52 -0.71
N ASN A 189 3.10 -4.77 -1.40
CA ASN A 189 3.82 -3.65 -0.83
C ASN A 189 2.85 -2.55 -0.38
N ALA A 190 1.86 -2.21 -1.20
CA ALA A 190 0.83 -1.26 -0.83
C ALA A 190 0.03 -1.75 0.39
N ALA A 191 -0.42 -3.00 0.41
CA ALA A 191 -1.15 -3.55 1.55
C ALA A 191 -0.32 -3.53 2.86
N LEU A 192 0.99 -3.81 2.78
CA LEU A 192 1.88 -3.73 3.93
C LEU A 192 2.05 -2.30 4.44
N LEU A 193 2.15 -1.30 3.57
CA LEU A 193 2.17 0.11 3.99
C LEU A 193 0.90 0.49 4.74
N ALA A 194 -0.25 0.03 4.28
CA ALA A 194 -1.50 0.28 4.99
C ALA A 194 -1.48 -0.36 6.38
N ASP A 195 -1.10 -1.62 6.49
CA ASP A 195 -1.04 -2.33 7.78
C ASP A 195 -0.06 -1.65 8.75
N HIS A 196 1.10 -1.22 8.25
CA HIS A 196 2.12 -0.54 9.03
C HIS A 196 1.68 0.85 9.52
N PHE A 197 1.17 1.71 8.61
CA PHE A 197 0.87 3.11 8.93
C PHE A 197 -0.53 3.35 9.50
N LEU A 198 -1.50 2.50 9.18
CA LEU A 198 -2.90 2.65 9.54
C LEU A 198 -3.40 1.55 10.49
N GLY A 199 -2.62 0.47 10.65
CA GLY A 199 -2.93 -0.67 11.51
C GLY A 199 -2.01 -0.77 12.72
N HIS A 200 -1.19 -1.82 12.78
CA HIS A 200 -0.40 -2.19 13.97
C HIS A 200 0.97 -1.50 14.09
N GLY A 201 1.44 -0.83 13.04
CA GLY A 201 2.63 0.02 13.12
C GLY A 201 3.97 -0.68 13.39
N ASN A 202 4.13 -1.96 13.06
CA ASN A 202 5.39 -2.66 13.30
C ASN A 202 6.41 -2.32 12.20
N PRO A 203 7.61 -1.79 12.54
CA PRO A 203 8.65 -1.43 11.57
C PRO A 203 9.36 -2.65 10.95
N ASN A 204 9.22 -3.84 11.56
CA ASN A 204 9.73 -5.11 11.08
C ASN A 204 8.56 -6.08 10.97
N CYS A 205 8.00 -6.21 9.79
CA CYS A 205 6.78 -6.99 9.55
C CYS A 205 6.87 -7.68 8.19
N LEU A 206 6.31 -8.88 8.12
CA LEU A 206 6.04 -9.58 6.88
C LEU A 206 4.53 -9.57 6.66
N LEU A 207 4.09 -9.13 5.48
CA LEU A 207 2.71 -9.33 5.05
C LEU A 207 2.67 -10.43 4.00
N VAL A 208 1.75 -11.36 4.17
CA VAL A 208 1.42 -12.37 3.16
C VAL A 208 0.03 -12.05 2.59
N GLN A 209 -0.03 -11.89 1.29
CA GLN A 209 -1.26 -11.65 0.56
C GLN A 209 -1.76 -12.96 -0.06
N ILE A 210 -2.93 -13.43 0.40
CA ILE A 210 -3.63 -14.62 -0.10
C ILE A 210 -4.82 -14.15 -0.92
N THR A 211 -4.64 -14.06 -2.24
CA THR A 211 -5.68 -13.65 -3.17
C THR A 211 -5.81 -14.68 -4.30
N ARG A 212 -5.72 -14.27 -5.55
CA ARG A 212 -5.63 -15.18 -6.70
C ARG A 212 -4.37 -16.03 -6.64
N GLY A 213 -3.24 -15.41 -6.32
CA GLY A 213 -1.97 -16.06 -6.02
C GLY A 213 -1.57 -15.85 -4.56
N ILE A 214 -0.29 -16.05 -4.29
CA ILE A 214 0.37 -15.75 -3.02
C ILE A 214 1.51 -14.79 -3.29
N GLY A 215 1.43 -13.60 -2.73
CA GLY A 215 2.52 -12.64 -2.67
C GLY A 215 2.93 -12.38 -1.23
N ALA A 216 4.11 -11.81 -1.03
CA ALA A 216 4.52 -11.30 0.26
C ALA A 216 5.25 -9.96 0.10
N SER A 217 5.31 -9.23 1.18
CA SER A 217 6.09 -8.01 1.30
C SER A 217 6.72 -7.94 2.68
N VAL A 218 7.93 -7.39 2.76
CA VAL A 218 8.71 -7.32 3.99
C VAL A 218 9.15 -5.89 4.25
N LEU A 219 8.89 -5.40 5.46
CA LEU A 219 9.54 -4.20 6.01
C LEU A 219 10.61 -4.62 7.01
N LEU A 220 11.79 -4.01 6.90
CA LEU A 220 12.84 -4.06 7.91
C LEU A 220 13.27 -2.62 8.24
N ASN A 221 13.06 -2.21 9.49
CA ASN A 221 13.33 -0.83 9.94
C ASN A 221 12.60 0.24 9.10
N ASP A 222 11.35 -0.01 8.78
CA ASP A 222 10.49 0.85 7.94
C ASP A 222 10.87 0.95 6.45
N GLU A 223 11.84 0.14 5.99
CA GLU A 223 12.25 0.09 4.58
C GLU A 223 11.83 -1.24 3.96
N PHE A 224 11.41 -1.20 2.69
CA PHE A 224 11.10 -2.41 1.95
C PHE A 224 12.33 -3.24 1.63
N VAL A 225 12.16 -4.54 1.66
CA VAL A 225 13.13 -5.49 1.09
C VAL A 225 12.72 -5.75 -0.36
N ASP A 226 13.36 -5.06 -1.30
CA ASP A 226 13.02 -5.16 -2.73
C ASP A 226 13.79 -6.27 -3.47
N GLY A 227 15.02 -6.55 -3.04
CA GLY A 227 15.95 -7.42 -3.76
C GLY A 227 16.51 -6.79 -5.04
N ASP A 228 17.42 -7.52 -5.70
CA ASP A 228 18.15 -7.00 -6.86
C ASP A 228 17.25 -6.85 -8.11
N ASP A 229 16.24 -7.73 -8.25
CA ASP A 229 15.32 -7.77 -9.38
C ASP A 229 13.93 -7.23 -9.04
N HIS A 230 13.75 -6.58 -7.90
CA HIS A 230 12.46 -6.11 -7.36
C HIS A 230 11.41 -7.23 -7.18
N ALA A 231 11.85 -8.48 -7.07
CA ALA A 231 11.01 -9.67 -6.97
C ALA A 231 11.02 -10.30 -5.55
N ALA A 232 11.49 -9.56 -4.54
CA ALA A 232 11.39 -10.02 -3.16
C ALA A 232 9.91 -10.19 -2.79
N GLY A 233 9.59 -11.30 -2.12
CA GLY A 233 8.21 -11.60 -1.76
C GLY A 233 7.48 -12.57 -2.68
N GLU A 234 8.08 -13.03 -3.77
CA GLU A 234 7.53 -14.05 -4.68
C GLU A 234 7.50 -15.46 -4.05
N ILE A 235 7.10 -15.55 -2.76
CA ILE A 235 7.07 -16.79 -1.98
C ILE A 235 6.03 -17.80 -2.50
N GLY A 236 5.00 -17.32 -3.18
CA GLY A 236 3.98 -18.16 -3.79
C GLY A 236 4.54 -19.16 -4.78
N HIS A 237 5.68 -18.83 -5.40
CA HIS A 237 6.35 -19.67 -6.38
C HIS A 237 7.50 -20.54 -5.80
N VAL A 238 7.66 -20.55 -4.47
CA VAL A 238 8.54 -21.51 -3.80
C VAL A 238 7.93 -22.92 -3.88
N VAL A 239 8.70 -23.89 -4.34
CA VAL A 239 8.27 -25.29 -4.43
C VAL A 239 8.31 -25.91 -3.04
N ILE A 240 7.14 -26.29 -2.53
CA ILE A 240 6.98 -26.96 -1.23
C ILE A 240 6.72 -28.47 -1.37
N ASP A 241 6.35 -28.91 -2.56
CA ASP A 241 6.12 -30.33 -2.90
C ASP A 241 6.47 -30.58 -4.37
N PRO A 242 7.66 -31.14 -4.68
CA PRO A 242 8.09 -31.36 -6.07
C PRO A 242 7.15 -32.24 -6.89
N ASN A 243 6.32 -33.07 -6.23
CA ASN A 243 5.34 -33.95 -6.87
C ASN A 243 3.93 -33.35 -6.93
N GLY A 244 3.78 -32.12 -6.47
CA GLY A 244 2.50 -31.43 -6.37
C GLY A 244 1.89 -30.97 -7.70
N PRO A 245 0.81 -30.18 -7.66
CA PRO A 245 0.12 -29.65 -8.83
C PRO A 245 1.01 -28.79 -9.73
N ALA A 246 0.68 -28.71 -11.01
CA ALA A 246 1.35 -27.79 -11.93
C ALA A 246 1.02 -26.32 -11.53
N CYS A 247 2.02 -25.46 -11.55
CA CYS A 247 1.89 -24.02 -11.34
C CYS A 247 1.98 -23.26 -12.68
N THR A 248 1.33 -22.13 -12.77
CA THR A 248 1.37 -21.24 -13.96
C THR A 248 2.78 -20.74 -14.28
N CYS A 249 3.68 -20.69 -13.28
CA CYS A 249 5.09 -20.32 -13.48
C CYS A 249 5.94 -21.41 -14.16
N GLY A 250 5.36 -22.54 -14.54
CA GLY A 250 6.05 -23.66 -15.20
C GLY A 250 6.63 -24.72 -14.24
N LYS A 251 6.69 -24.44 -12.94
CA LYS A 251 7.09 -25.39 -11.88
C LYS A 251 5.92 -26.26 -11.42
N ARG A 252 6.20 -27.19 -10.51
CA ARG A 252 5.19 -28.02 -9.83
C ARG A 252 5.28 -27.84 -8.33
N GLY A 253 4.13 -27.89 -7.66
CA GLY A 253 4.03 -27.89 -6.20
C GLY A 253 4.47 -26.59 -5.53
N CYS A 254 4.28 -25.46 -6.23
CA CYS A 254 4.48 -24.15 -5.64
C CYS A 254 3.47 -23.90 -4.50
N LEU A 255 3.86 -23.12 -3.49
CA LEU A 255 3.02 -22.77 -2.34
C LEU A 255 1.62 -22.27 -2.77
N GLU A 256 1.53 -21.43 -3.80
CA GLU A 256 0.26 -20.87 -4.26
C GLU A 256 -0.72 -21.93 -4.75
N THR A 257 -0.25 -23.08 -5.27
CA THR A 257 -1.12 -24.16 -5.72
C THR A 257 -1.86 -24.86 -4.58
N TYR A 258 -1.44 -24.63 -3.34
CA TYR A 258 -2.01 -25.18 -2.12
C TYR A 258 -2.76 -24.16 -1.27
N VAL A 259 -2.30 -22.91 -1.25
CA VAL A 259 -2.70 -21.91 -0.25
C VAL A 259 -3.42 -20.71 -0.87
N SER A 260 -3.39 -20.51 -2.20
CA SER A 260 -4.13 -19.39 -2.81
C SER A 260 -5.64 -19.51 -2.58
N ALA A 261 -6.33 -18.37 -2.52
CA ALA A 261 -7.76 -18.35 -2.27
C ALA A 261 -8.56 -19.14 -3.34
N ILE A 262 -8.09 -19.15 -4.59
CA ILE A 262 -8.70 -19.92 -5.68
C ILE A 262 -8.52 -21.42 -5.42
N ALA A 263 -7.30 -21.86 -5.12
CA ALA A 263 -7.02 -23.27 -4.85
C ALA A 263 -7.83 -23.80 -3.65
N LEU A 264 -7.91 -22.99 -2.59
CA LEU A 264 -8.64 -23.35 -1.38
C LEU A 264 -10.16 -23.41 -1.62
N ARG A 265 -10.73 -22.43 -2.33
CA ARG A 265 -12.14 -22.43 -2.70
C ARG A 265 -12.51 -23.62 -3.57
N ASP A 266 -11.63 -24.02 -4.49
CA ASP A 266 -11.82 -25.22 -5.31
C ASP A 266 -11.82 -26.50 -4.48
N ARG A 267 -10.89 -26.64 -3.55
CA ARG A 267 -10.84 -27.79 -2.64
C ARG A 267 -12.09 -27.85 -1.75
N ILE A 268 -12.46 -26.71 -1.15
CA ILE A 268 -13.67 -26.62 -0.29
C ILE A 268 -14.94 -26.92 -1.09
N ARG A 269 -15.05 -26.48 -2.34
CA ARG A 269 -16.21 -26.75 -3.21
C ARG A 269 -16.36 -28.25 -3.49
N ARG A 270 -15.24 -28.95 -3.67
CA ARG A 270 -15.24 -30.43 -3.90
C ARG A 270 -15.60 -31.22 -2.66
N ASP A 271 -15.23 -30.73 -1.47
CA ASP A 271 -15.54 -31.37 -0.19
C ASP A 271 -15.84 -30.31 0.89
N PRO A 272 -17.09 -29.81 0.94
CA PRO A 272 -17.47 -28.78 1.90
C PRO A 272 -17.37 -29.20 3.37
N ASN A 273 -17.51 -30.50 3.64
CA ASN A 273 -17.46 -31.02 5.01
C ASN A 273 -16.02 -30.97 5.60
N ARG A 274 -15.00 -30.93 4.75
CA ARG A 274 -13.59 -30.83 5.14
C ARG A 274 -13.06 -29.40 5.14
N ARG A 275 -13.93 -28.39 5.11
CA ARG A 275 -13.51 -26.99 5.06
C ARG A 275 -12.49 -26.64 6.16
N ALA A 276 -12.77 -27.03 7.41
CA ALA A 276 -11.87 -26.74 8.53
C ALA A 276 -10.49 -27.41 8.35
N ASP A 277 -10.48 -28.69 7.97
CA ASP A 277 -9.24 -29.44 7.73
C ASP A 277 -8.43 -28.82 6.58
N ILE A 278 -9.11 -28.44 5.47
CA ILE A 278 -8.46 -27.82 4.30
C ILE A 278 -7.78 -26.50 4.69
N LEU A 279 -8.46 -25.69 5.50
CA LEU A 279 -7.90 -24.39 5.95
C LEU A 279 -6.77 -24.58 6.97
N ALA A 280 -6.88 -25.57 7.85
CA ALA A 280 -5.79 -25.91 8.79
C ALA A 280 -4.55 -26.45 8.04
N GLU A 281 -4.74 -27.36 7.08
CA GLU A 281 -3.64 -27.86 6.22
C GLU A 281 -2.96 -26.71 5.46
N ALA A 282 -3.76 -25.76 4.94
CA ALA A 282 -3.22 -24.59 4.23
C ALA A 282 -2.41 -23.68 5.17
N GLY A 283 -2.90 -23.45 6.39
CA GLY A 283 -2.21 -22.69 7.41
C GLY A 283 -0.88 -23.33 7.79
N ALA A 284 -0.87 -24.64 8.00
CA ALA A 284 0.36 -25.39 8.31
C ALA A 284 1.40 -25.27 7.18
N ARG A 285 1.01 -25.49 5.92
CA ARG A 285 1.90 -25.33 4.75
C ARG A 285 2.44 -23.90 4.61
N LEU A 286 1.60 -22.90 4.90
CA LEU A 286 2.05 -21.52 4.94
C LEU A 286 3.09 -21.32 6.04
N GLY A 287 2.84 -21.82 7.25
CA GLY A 287 3.77 -21.77 8.38
C GLY A 287 5.11 -22.44 8.08
N GLU A 288 5.11 -23.61 7.42
CA GLU A 288 6.32 -24.30 6.95
C GLU A 288 7.13 -23.42 5.99
N ALA A 289 6.47 -22.80 5.00
CA ALA A 289 7.13 -21.94 4.03
C ALA A 289 7.70 -20.66 4.66
N LEU A 290 7.04 -20.14 5.70
CA LEU A 290 7.44 -18.90 6.39
C LEU A 290 8.52 -19.11 7.46
N ALA A 291 8.74 -20.32 7.95
CA ALA A 291 9.70 -20.59 9.02
C ALA A 291 11.13 -20.14 8.69
N MET A 292 11.57 -20.34 7.45
CA MET A 292 12.92 -19.94 7.02
C MET A 292 13.07 -18.43 6.90
N PRO A 293 12.24 -17.68 6.14
CA PRO A 293 12.38 -16.21 6.06
C PRO A 293 12.21 -15.52 7.41
N VAL A 294 11.32 -16.00 8.25
CA VAL A 294 11.13 -15.50 9.62
C VAL A 294 12.40 -15.67 10.45
N SER A 295 13.02 -16.85 10.42
CA SER A 295 14.25 -17.10 11.17
C SER A 295 15.43 -16.27 10.62
N LEU A 296 15.51 -16.13 9.28
CA LEU A 296 16.58 -15.40 8.62
C LEU A 296 16.51 -13.89 8.92
N LEU A 297 15.31 -13.32 8.93
CA LEU A 297 15.09 -11.90 9.13
C LEU A 297 14.77 -11.52 10.58
N ASN A 298 14.67 -12.52 11.47
CA ASN A 298 14.31 -12.35 12.88
C ASN A 298 13.03 -11.53 13.08
N LEU A 299 11.96 -11.92 12.38
CA LEU A 299 10.66 -11.25 12.45
C LEU A 299 9.81 -11.81 13.60
N HIS A 300 8.94 -10.97 14.15
CA HIS A 300 8.01 -11.33 15.23
C HIS A 300 6.54 -11.07 14.86
N ASP A 301 6.27 -10.50 13.68
CA ASP A 301 4.93 -10.13 13.24
C ASP A 301 4.72 -10.51 11.78
N ILE A 302 3.70 -11.35 11.54
CA ILE A 302 3.21 -11.71 10.22
C ILE A 302 1.76 -11.26 10.11
N ALA A 303 1.50 -10.33 9.20
CA ALA A 303 0.16 -9.96 8.80
C ALA A 303 -0.29 -10.82 7.61
N VAL A 304 -1.49 -11.39 7.65
CA VAL A 304 -2.07 -12.12 6.53
C VAL A 304 -3.26 -11.34 5.98
N TYR A 305 -3.17 -10.95 4.72
CA TYR A 305 -4.20 -10.25 3.98
C TYR A 305 -4.89 -11.21 2.99
N GLY A 306 -6.19 -11.16 2.92
CA GLY A 306 -6.97 -11.96 1.98
C GLY A 306 -8.46 -12.03 2.35
N PRO A 307 -9.27 -12.73 1.51
CA PRO A 307 -10.70 -12.79 1.69
C PRO A 307 -11.10 -13.45 3.01
N PRO A 308 -12.13 -12.91 3.71
CA PRO A 308 -12.50 -13.36 5.06
C PRO A 308 -13.04 -14.79 5.12
N ASP A 309 -13.48 -15.32 4.00
CA ASP A 309 -13.89 -16.72 3.91
C ASP A 309 -12.71 -17.70 3.88
N ILE A 310 -11.51 -17.24 3.65
CA ILE A 310 -10.27 -18.03 3.62
C ILE A 310 -9.36 -17.67 4.80
N VAL A 311 -9.04 -16.38 4.96
CA VAL A 311 -8.15 -15.88 6.00
C VAL A 311 -8.95 -15.69 7.29
N GLY A 312 -9.19 -16.79 8.01
CA GLY A 312 -9.89 -16.84 9.28
C GLY A 312 -9.05 -17.52 10.36
N GLU A 313 -9.61 -17.64 11.55
CA GLU A 313 -8.92 -18.20 12.73
C GLU A 313 -8.29 -19.58 12.46
N THR A 314 -8.99 -20.49 11.76
CA THR A 314 -8.50 -21.84 11.48
C THR A 314 -7.17 -21.83 10.72
N LEU A 315 -7.08 -21.03 9.65
CA LEU A 315 -5.84 -20.89 8.86
C LEU A 315 -4.75 -20.17 9.65
N LEU A 316 -5.11 -19.06 10.31
CA LEU A 316 -4.14 -18.25 11.06
C LEU A 316 -3.54 -19.00 12.23
N ASN A 317 -4.33 -19.70 13.03
CA ASN A 317 -3.86 -20.48 14.17
C ASN A 317 -2.95 -21.62 13.73
N ALA A 318 -3.32 -22.36 12.69
CA ALA A 318 -2.46 -23.43 12.16
C ALA A 318 -1.14 -22.89 11.60
N CYS A 319 -1.15 -21.72 10.96
CA CYS A 319 0.07 -21.06 10.51
C CYS A 319 0.93 -20.61 11.70
N ASP A 320 0.33 -19.97 12.72
CA ASP A 320 1.02 -19.49 13.92
C ASP A 320 1.68 -20.65 14.69
N GLU A 321 0.94 -21.73 14.95
CA GLU A 321 1.44 -22.93 15.60
C GLU A 321 2.61 -23.54 14.83
N THR A 322 2.47 -23.67 13.51
CA THR A 322 3.49 -24.30 12.66
C THR A 322 4.76 -23.45 12.58
N VAL A 323 4.63 -22.15 12.27
CA VAL A 323 5.83 -21.30 12.16
C VAL A 323 6.56 -21.20 13.48
N ASN A 324 5.85 -21.09 14.62
CA ASN A 324 6.46 -21.07 15.94
C ASN A 324 7.15 -22.39 16.29
N SER A 325 6.55 -23.52 15.93
CA SER A 325 7.17 -24.84 16.18
C SER A 325 8.47 -25.06 15.42
N LEU A 326 8.61 -24.44 14.24
CA LEU A 326 9.76 -24.63 13.35
C LEU A 326 10.84 -23.56 13.49
N SER A 327 10.47 -22.33 13.91
CA SER A 327 11.39 -21.17 13.96
C SER A 327 11.78 -20.76 15.37
N ARG A 328 10.96 -21.06 16.39
CA ARG A 328 11.18 -20.60 17.76
C ARG A 328 12.43 -21.26 18.37
N ASN A 329 13.28 -20.44 18.96
CA ASN A 329 14.44 -20.86 19.75
C ASN A 329 14.57 -20.01 21.02
N ASP A 330 15.57 -20.31 21.85
CA ASP A 330 15.78 -19.65 23.14
C ASP A 330 16.13 -18.15 23.02
N TYR A 331 16.41 -17.66 21.83
CA TYR A 331 16.83 -16.27 21.55
C TYR A 331 15.70 -15.43 20.97
N GLN A 332 14.58 -16.04 20.60
CA GLN A 332 13.45 -15.35 19.94
C GLN A 332 12.23 -15.35 20.84
N SER A 333 11.67 -14.18 21.07
CA SER A 333 10.29 -14.06 21.52
C SER A 333 9.37 -14.64 20.44
N GLY A 334 8.26 -15.27 20.84
CA GLY A 334 7.35 -15.94 19.89
C GLY A 334 6.90 -15.03 18.75
N MET A 335 6.70 -15.65 17.61
CA MET A 335 6.08 -15.02 16.43
C MET A 335 4.58 -14.91 16.63
N ARG A 336 3.98 -13.86 16.05
CA ARG A 336 2.54 -13.68 15.97
C ARG A 336 2.08 -13.65 14.52
N VAL A 337 1.20 -14.55 14.16
CA VAL A 337 0.47 -14.51 12.90
C VAL A 337 -0.92 -13.90 13.15
N ARG A 338 -1.24 -12.86 12.43
CA ARG A 338 -2.49 -12.12 12.60
C ARG A 338 -3.13 -11.77 11.26
N ARG A 339 -4.41 -11.45 11.28
CA ARG A 339 -5.08 -10.91 10.11
C ARG A 339 -4.70 -9.43 9.93
N CYS A 340 -4.54 -9.00 8.68
CA CYS A 340 -4.56 -7.57 8.33
C CYS A 340 -5.99 -7.03 8.53
N GLU A 341 -6.15 -6.03 9.39
CA GLU A 341 -7.48 -5.54 9.83
C GLU A 341 -8.12 -4.53 8.87
N LEU A 342 -7.38 -4.05 7.87
CA LEU A 342 -7.84 -2.99 6.98
C LEU A 342 -8.81 -3.46 5.89
N GLY A 343 -9.10 -4.77 5.85
CA GLY A 343 -10.06 -5.36 4.92
C GLY A 343 -9.69 -5.13 3.44
N ASP A 344 -10.71 -5.10 2.59
CA ASP A 344 -10.55 -5.01 1.13
C ASP A 344 -9.94 -3.68 0.64
N ASP A 345 -9.85 -2.67 1.49
CA ASP A 345 -9.32 -1.36 1.15
C ASP A 345 -7.82 -1.21 1.47
N ALA A 346 -7.17 -2.25 2.00
CA ALA A 346 -5.76 -2.20 2.40
C ALA A 346 -4.86 -1.72 1.26
N THR A 347 -4.98 -2.31 0.08
CA THR A 347 -4.18 -1.95 -1.10
C THR A 347 -4.38 -0.49 -1.52
N LEU A 348 -5.63 -0.02 -1.65
CA LEU A 348 -5.93 1.39 -1.99
C LEU A 348 -5.38 2.37 -0.96
N ARG A 349 -5.59 2.07 0.33
CA ARG A 349 -5.14 2.93 1.42
C ARG A 349 -3.62 2.95 1.53
N GLY A 350 -2.97 1.82 1.32
CA GLY A 350 -1.53 1.72 1.29
C GLY A 350 -0.92 2.46 0.10
N GLN A 351 -1.59 2.41 -1.06
CA GLN A 351 -1.16 3.18 -2.21
C GLN A 351 -1.25 4.69 -1.96
N ALA A 352 -2.27 5.16 -1.22
CA ALA A 352 -2.32 6.55 -0.77
C ALA A 352 -1.14 6.89 0.15
N VAL A 353 -0.79 6.00 1.09
CA VAL A 353 0.39 6.18 1.95
C VAL A 353 1.69 6.23 1.12
N SER A 354 1.82 5.39 0.10
CA SER A 354 2.98 5.38 -0.80
C SER A 354 3.16 6.74 -1.51
N VAL A 355 2.09 7.27 -2.09
CA VAL A 355 2.09 8.61 -2.73
C VAL A 355 2.42 9.69 -1.70
N LEU A 356 1.81 9.67 -0.51
CA LEU A 356 2.08 10.64 0.55
C LEU A 356 3.54 10.65 0.99
N ARG A 357 4.19 9.50 1.11
CA ARG A 357 5.62 9.40 1.44
C ARG A 357 6.51 10.11 0.43
N GLU A 358 6.13 10.11 -0.85
CA GLU A 358 6.86 10.81 -1.91
C GLU A 358 6.63 12.32 -1.86
N ILE A 359 5.37 12.76 -1.88
CA ILE A 359 5.02 14.19 -1.97
C ILE A 359 5.38 15.00 -0.74
N VAL A 360 5.27 14.44 0.47
CA VAL A 360 5.59 15.13 1.73
C VAL A 360 7.06 15.55 1.80
N GLY A 361 7.96 14.82 1.13
CA GLY A 361 9.38 15.19 1.01
C GLY A 361 9.66 16.44 0.16
N GLY A 362 8.66 17.02 -0.51
CA GLY A 362 8.76 18.31 -1.19
C GLY A 362 9.10 18.27 -2.67
N ARG A 363 9.19 17.11 -3.31
CA ARG A 363 9.52 17.04 -4.75
C ARG A 363 8.31 17.20 -5.71
N GLY A 364 7.06 17.11 -5.21
CA GLY A 364 5.87 17.07 -6.06
C GLY A 364 4.85 18.21 -5.88
N LEU A 365 4.78 18.84 -4.70
CA LEU A 365 3.69 19.76 -4.38
C LEU A 365 3.71 21.07 -5.17
N TYR A 366 4.89 21.62 -5.47
CA TYR A 366 5.01 22.91 -6.21
C TYR A 366 4.59 22.81 -7.67
N ALA A 367 4.71 21.65 -8.31
CA ALA A 367 4.30 21.48 -9.72
C ALA A 367 2.78 21.30 -9.85
N ALA A 368 2.15 20.61 -8.91
CA ALA A 368 0.74 20.24 -9.00
C ALA A 368 -0.22 21.41 -8.68
N THR A 369 0.14 22.28 -7.74
CA THR A 369 -0.74 23.41 -7.35
C THR A 369 -0.76 24.56 -8.37
N THR A 370 0.23 24.66 -9.23
CA THR A 370 0.34 25.76 -10.22
C THR A 370 -0.20 25.42 -11.62
N GLN A 371 -0.32 24.13 -11.98
CA GLN A 371 -0.69 23.71 -13.35
C GLN A 371 -2.13 23.19 -13.53
N VAL A 372 -2.83 22.81 -12.47
CA VAL A 372 -4.17 22.20 -12.57
C VAL A 372 -5.26 23.23 -12.97
N ASP A 373 -4.97 24.53 -12.93
CA ASP A 373 -6.00 25.56 -13.05
C ASP A 373 -6.48 25.87 -14.48
N LYS A 374 -5.86 25.38 -15.57
CA LYS A 374 -6.32 25.72 -16.92
C LYS A 374 -6.26 24.62 -17.99
N SER A 375 -5.30 23.73 -18.03
CA SER A 375 -5.13 22.84 -19.21
C SER A 375 -5.93 21.54 -19.14
N CYS A 376 -6.16 20.97 -17.98
CA CYS A 376 -6.97 19.75 -17.85
C CYS A 376 -8.47 19.99 -18.09
N PHE A 377 -8.96 21.19 -17.84
CA PHE A 377 -10.36 21.54 -18.14
C PHE A 377 -10.61 21.75 -19.63
N GLU A 378 -9.64 22.24 -20.40
CA GLU A 378 -9.77 22.50 -21.83
C GLU A 378 -9.62 21.22 -22.66
N ALA A 379 -8.73 20.30 -22.30
CA ALA A 379 -8.56 19.02 -23.00
C ALA A 379 -9.81 18.12 -22.88
N ALA A 380 -10.47 18.13 -21.72
CA ALA A 380 -11.72 17.36 -21.51
C ALA A 380 -12.94 17.90 -22.26
N GLN A 381 -12.90 19.13 -22.76
CA GLN A 381 -13.98 19.71 -23.59
C GLN A 381 -13.82 19.46 -25.10
N LEU A 382 -12.63 19.04 -25.56
CA LEU A 382 -12.36 18.86 -26.99
C LEU A 382 -12.60 17.44 -27.49
N ASP A 383 -12.64 16.42 -26.64
CA ASP A 383 -13.01 15.06 -27.03
C ASP A 383 -14.51 14.81 -26.86
N GLY A 384 -15.25 15.33 -27.85
CA GLY A 384 -16.63 14.94 -28.11
C GLY A 384 -16.73 13.47 -28.53
N CYS A 385 -16.57 12.55 -27.57
CA CYS A 385 -16.82 11.13 -27.81
C CYS A 385 -18.32 10.86 -27.82
N SER A 386 -18.94 11.03 -28.99
CA SER A 386 -20.27 10.59 -29.33
C SER A 386 -20.29 9.07 -29.54
N LYS A 387 -20.23 8.26 -28.48
CA LYS A 387 -20.69 6.85 -28.47
C LYS A 387 -20.80 6.33 -27.04
N LEU A 388 -21.84 6.78 -26.35
CA LEU A 388 -22.36 6.06 -25.20
C LEU A 388 -23.83 5.74 -25.50
N ARG A 389 -24.09 4.51 -25.91
CA ARG A 389 -25.44 3.94 -25.82
C ARG A 389 -25.61 3.44 -24.39
N CYS A 390 -26.58 4.00 -23.71
CA CYS A 390 -27.14 3.48 -22.48
C CYS A 390 -27.72 2.08 -22.71
N TYR A 391 -27.37 1.14 -21.88
CA TYR A 391 -28.20 0.03 -21.42
C TYR A 391 -27.98 -0.09 -19.92
#